data_063c8b97cb695fab5754601d05ac228f
#
_entry.id   063c8b97cb695fab5754601d05ac228f
#
_cell.length_a   1.000
_cell.length_b   1.000
_cell.length_c   1.000
_cell.angle_alpha   90.00
_cell.angle_beta   90.00
_cell.angle_gamma   90.00
#
_symmetry.space_group_name_H-M   'P 1'
#
loop_
_entity.id
_entity.type
_entity.pdbx_description
1 polymer ?
#
loop_
_entity_poly.entity_id
_entity_poly.type
_entity_poly.pdbx_seq_one_letter_code
_entity_poly.pdbx_strand_id
1 'polypeptide(L)'
;MRFLPRKNRKPPTVIVVALIDVLMVVLIFMVVSTTFKNQAAVSLALPESSQAKKEPSVNRPLIVTVAKNPPYFYIGADPIGEGALEEEIKKAVESNPDRQLSIRSDTDAPFGKIIKVMDAAKLGGVKGVKAFTRESSGK
;
A
#
# COMPACT_ATOMS: atom_id res chain seq x y z
N MET A 1 40.82 58.87 -43.72
CA MET A 1 39.70 57.94 -43.42
C MET A 1 40.16 57.01 -42.32
N ARG A 2 39.59 57.12 -41.12
CA ARG A 2 39.92 56.25 -39.98
C ARG A 2 38.94 55.09 -39.98
N PHE A 3 39.39 53.89 -40.29
CA PHE A 3 38.64 52.68 -40.13
C PHE A 3 38.62 52.32 -38.65
N LEU A 4 37.48 52.49 -38.00
CA LEU A 4 37.23 52.00 -36.67
C LEU A 4 37.24 50.47 -36.64
N PRO A 5 38.03 49.82 -35.79
CA PRO A 5 38.02 48.37 -35.72
C PRO A 5 36.65 47.91 -35.18
N ARG A 6 36.03 47.01 -35.92
CA ARG A 6 34.76 46.36 -35.59
C ARG A 6 34.96 45.59 -34.28
N LYS A 7 34.36 46.07 -33.18
CA LYS A 7 34.38 45.39 -31.90
C LYS A 7 33.76 44.00 -32.03
N ASN A 8 34.57 42.95 -32.01
CA ASN A 8 34.12 41.59 -32.02
C ASN A 8 33.24 41.36 -30.77
N ARG A 9 31.93 41.36 -30.96
CA ARG A 9 30.99 40.91 -29.93
C ARG A 9 31.18 39.42 -29.84
N LYS A 10 31.76 38.94 -28.76
CA LYS A 10 31.77 37.53 -28.41
C LYS A 10 30.33 37.07 -28.33
N PRO A 11 29.95 35.96 -29.00
CA PRO A 11 28.61 35.44 -28.86
C PRO A 11 28.31 35.15 -27.42
N PRO A 12 27.08 35.38 -26.95
CA PRO A 12 26.73 35.09 -25.55
C PRO A 12 27.04 33.62 -25.32
N THR A 13 27.95 33.36 -24.40
CA THR A 13 28.22 32.01 -23.95
C THR A 13 26.95 31.55 -23.23
N VAL A 14 26.13 30.75 -23.91
CA VAL A 14 25.00 30.09 -23.27
C VAL A 14 25.60 29.29 -22.14
N ILE A 15 25.22 29.62 -20.92
CA ILE A 15 25.74 28.96 -19.73
C ILE A 15 25.07 27.55 -19.71
N VAL A 16 25.64 26.63 -20.49
CA VAL A 16 25.21 25.26 -20.60
C VAL A 16 25.15 24.58 -19.23
N VAL A 17 26.06 25.01 -18.34
CA VAL A 17 26.11 24.53 -16.95
C VAL A 17 24.80 24.84 -16.20
N ALA A 18 24.27 26.06 -16.35
CA ALA A 18 23.01 26.43 -15.71
C ALA A 18 21.82 25.61 -16.28
N LEU A 19 21.84 25.30 -17.54
CA LEU A 19 20.82 24.46 -18.19
C LEU A 19 20.88 23.03 -17.64
N ILE A 20 22.09 22.48 -17.51
CA ILE A 20 22.29 21.13 -16.95
C ILE A 20 21.82 21.07 -15.50
N ASP A 21 22.08 22.10 -14.71
CA ASP A 21 21.66 22.17 -13.31
C ASP A 21 20.14 22.09 -13.18
N VAL A 22 19.41 22.91 -13.95
CA VAL A 22 17.94 22.88 -13.96
C VAL A 22 17.42 21.50 -14.40
N LEU A 23 18.01 20.89 -15.43
CA LEU A 23 17.62 19.57 -15.88
C LEU A 23 17.88 18.49 -14.83
N MET A 24 19.02 18.57 -14.12
CA MET A 24 19.35 17.65 -13.03
C MET A 24 18.33 17.74 -11.89
N VAL A 25 17.97 18.96 -11.46
CA VAL A 25 16.98 19.17 -10.40
C VAL A 25 15.62 18.62 -10.80
N VAL A 26 15.17 18.87 -12.02
CA VAL A 26 13.90 18.31 -12.55
C VAL A 26 13.94 16.80 -12.60
N LEU A 27 15.05 16.21 -13.04
CA LEU A 27 15.22 14.77 -13.11
C LEU A 27 15.18 14.13 -11.72
N ILE A 28 15.89 14.70 -10.76
CA ILE A 28 15.87 14.23 -9.35
C ILE A 28 14.45 14.35 -8.79
N PHE A 29 13.76 15.46 -9.05
CA PHE A 29 12.38 15.66 -8.61
C PHE A 29 11.44 14.61 -9.22
N MET A 30 11.58 14.31 -10.52
CA MET A 30 10.81 13.25 -11.17
C MET A 30 11.09 11.88 -10.55
N VAL A 31 12.35 11.54 -10.31
CA VAL A 31 12.74 10.27 -9.67
C VAL A 31 12.14 10.15 -8.29
N VAL A 32 12.26 11.19 -7.46
CA VAL A 32 11.70 11.21 -6.10
C VAL A 32 10.17 11.13 -6.14
N SER A 33 9.51 11.86 -7.03
CA SER A 33 8.05 11.83 -7.19
C SER A 33 7.53 10.47 -7.65
N THR A 34 8.32 9.73 -8.43
CA THR A 34 7.96 8.37 -8.87
C THR A 34 8.06 7.35 -7.73
N THR A 35 8.92 7.59 -6.76
CA THR A 35 9.11 6.68 -5.61
C THR A 35 7.91 6.66 -4.67
N PHE A 36 7.06 7.70 -4.68
CA PHE A 36 5.83 7.77 -3.87
C PHE A 36 4.60 7.10 -4.49
N LYS A 37 4.69 6.54 -5.67
CA LYS A 37 3.68 5.59 -6.08
C LYS A 37 3.82 4.36 -5.18
N ASN A 38 3.06 4.36 -4.09
CA ASN A 38 2.68 3.12 -3.46
C ASN A 38 2.19 2.22 -4.59
N GLN A 39 3.01 1.29 -4.99
CA GLN A 39 2.54 0.15 -5.73
C GLN A 39 1.50 -0.47 -4.80
N ALA A 40 0.24 -0.11 -5.03
CA ALA A 40 -0.83 -1.00 -4.67
C ALA A 40 -0.35 -2.33 -5.24
N ALA A 41 0.08 -3.21 -4.36
CA ALA A 41 0.54 -4.52 -4.76
C ALA A 41 -0.55 -5.02 -5.68
N VAL A 42 -0.25 -5.09 -6.97
CA VAL A 42 -1.12 -5.71 -7.94
C VAL A 42 -1.20 -7.13 -7.42
N SER A 43 -2.25 -7.40 -6.65
CA SER A 43 -2.66 -8.73 -6.36
C SER A 43 -3.04 -9.29 -7.73
N LEU A 44 -2.04 -9.87 -8.41
CA LEU A 44 -2.29 -10.79 -9.49
C LEU A 44 -3.24 -11.82 -8.88
N ALA A 45 -4.52 -11.68 -9.19
CA ALA A 45 -5.46 -12.75 -9.02
C ALA A 45 -4.95 -13.88 -9.92
N LEU A 46 -4.08 -14.70 -9.34
CA LEU A 46 -3.80 -16.01 -9.91
C LEU A 46 -5.16 -16.67 -10.03
N PRO A 47 -5.55 -17.14 -11.22
CA PRO A 47 -6.75 -17.94 -11.35
C PRO A 47 -6.61 -19.09 -10.35
N GLU A 48 -7.59 -19.22 -9.48
CA GLU A 48 -7.72 -20.35 -8.58
C GLU A 48 -7.85 -21.59 -9.45
N SER A 49 -6.72 -22.15 -9.86
CA SER A 49 -6.70 -23.54 -10.28
C SER A 49 -6.99 -24.34 -9.01
N SER A 50 -8.10 -25.03 -9.02
CA SER A 50 -8.68 -25.86 -7.96
C SER A 50 -7.81 -27.07 -7.58
N GLN A 51 -6.49 -26.94 -7.63
CA GLN A 51 -5.51 -27.91 -7.19
C GLN A 51 -4.39 -27.25 -6.39
N ALA A 52 -4.75 -26.40 -5.42
CA ALA A 52 -3.82 -26.08 -4.37
C ALA A 52 -3.71 -27.30 -3.46
N LYS A 53 -2.74 -28.18 -3.74
CA LYS A 53 -2.19 -29.11 -2.75
C LYS A 53 -2.03 -28.33 -1.45
N LYS A 54 -2.60 -28.85 -0.37
CA LYS A 54 -2.43 -28.40 0.99
C LYS A 54 -0.94 -28.41 1.33
N GLU A 55 -0.22 -27.37 0.97
CA GLU A 55 1.05 -27.10 1.64
C GLU A 55 0.73 -26.54 3.03
N PRO A 56 1.43 -26.99 4.07
CA PRO A 56 1.17 -26.51 5.42
C PRO A 56 1.47 -25.02 5.44
N SER A 57 0.43 -24.23 5.56
CA SER A 57 0.46 -22.76 5.49
C SER A 57 0.99 -22.17 6.78
N VAL A 58 2.25 -22.44 7.11
CA VAL A 58 2.86 -22.00 8.37
C VAL A 58 2.99 -20.48 8.45
N ASN A 59 2.84 -19.74 7.34
CA ASN A 59 3.06 -18.29 7.32
C ASN A 59 2.01 -17.46 6.55
N ARG A 60 0.80 -17.97 6.32
CA ARG A 60 -0.23 -17.14 5.69
C ARG A 60 -0.79 -16.14 6.70
N PRO A 61 -0.80 -14.84 6.38
CA PRO A 61 -1.39 -13.85 7.27
C PRO A 61 -2.90 -14.09 7.41
N LEU A 62 -3.43 -13.84 8.59
CA LEU A 62 -4.86 -13.80 8.80
C LEU A 62 -5.42 -12.53 8.15
N ILE A 63 -6.30 -12.68 7.18
CA ILE A 63 -6.89 -11.55 6.47
C ILE A 63 -8.27 -11.27 7.06
N VAL A 64 -8.42 -10.10 7.67
CA VAL A 64 -9.71 -9.56 8.11
C VAL A 64 -10.13 -8.46 7.16
N THR A 65 -11.29 -8.62 6.54
CA THR A 65 -11.85 -7.62 5.64
C THR A 65 -12.93 -6.81 6.36
N VAL A 66 -12.85 -5.48 6.27
CA VAL A 66 -13.86 -4.56 6.78
C VAL A 66 -14.63 -3.98 5.61
N ALA A 67 -15.90 -4.37 5.50
CA ALA A 67 -16.78 -3.93 4.43
C ALA A 67 -17.49 -2.60 4.77
N LYS A 68 -18.00 -1.93 3.75
CA LYS A 68 -18.81 -0.71 3.87
C LYS A 68 -20.16 -0.96 4.53
N ASN A 69 -20.80 -2.09 4.20
CA ASN A 69 -22.14 -2.46 4.64
C ASN A 69 -22.13 -3.68 5.57
N PRO A 70 -23.14 -3.84 6.43
CA PRO A 70 -23.28 -5.06 7.22
C PRO A 70 -23.46 -6.34 6.37
N PRO A 71 -22.89 -7.47 6.79
CA PRO A 71 -21.97 -7.63 7.89
C PRO A 71 -20.62 -6.97 7.60
N TYR A 72 -20.10 -6.21 8.56
CA TYR A 72 -18.89 -5.40 8.35
C TYR A 72 -17.60 -6.20 8.34
N PHE A 73 -17.56 -7.36 8.99
CA PHE A 73 -16.34 -8.13 9.19
C PHE A 73 -16.41 -9.47 8.46
N TYR A 74 -15.30 -9.79 7.78
CA TYR A 74 -15.10 -11.08 7.13
C TYR A 74 -13.71 -11.61 7.44
N ILE A 75 -13.60 -12.91 7.70
CA ILE A 75 -12.32 -13.62 7.70
C ILE A 75 -12.31 -14.54 6.48
N GLY A 76 -11.42 -14.22 5.53
CA GLY A 76 -11.48 -14.88 4.22
C GLY A 76 -12.76 -14.53 3.47
N ALA A 77 -13.63 -15.52 3.27
CA ALA A 77 -14.94 -15.36 2.63
C ALA A 77 -16.12 -15.39 3.63
N ASP A 78 -15.85 -15.75 4.89
CA ASP A 78 -16.91 -15.98 5.88
C ASP A 78 -17.23 -14.68 6.65
N PRO A 79 -18.51 -14.28 6.70
CA PRO A 79 -18.95 -13.14 7.50
C PRO A 79 -18.89 -13.47 8.98
N ILE A 80 -18.39 -12.53 9.78
CA ILE A 80 -18.25 -12.68 11.23
C ILE A 80 -18.98 -11.58 11.95
N GLY A 81 -19.68 -11.96 13.01
CA GLY A 81 -20.31 -11.02 13.93
C GLY A 81 -19.26 -10.25 14.74
N GLU A 82 -19.59 -9.03 15.09
CA GLU A 82 -18.71 -8.13 15.86
C GLU A 82 -18.23 -8.76 17.18
N GLY A 83 -19.10 -9.53 17.86
CA GLY A 83 -18.74 -10.22 19.13
C GLY A 83 -17.85 -11.45 18.94
N ALA A 84 -17.86 -12.07 17.75
CA ALA A 84 -17.05 -13.26 17.49
C ALA A 84 -15.66 -12.93 16.92
N LEU A 85 -15.42 -11.68 16.53
CA LEU A 85 -14.18 -11.23 15.89
C LEU A 85 -12.96 -11.47 16.79
N GLU A 86 -13.06 -11.13 18.06
CA GLU A 86 -11.98 -11.28 19.03
C GLU A 86 -11.64 -12.76 19.26
N GLU A 87 -12.66 -13.62 19.42
CA GLU A 87 -12.47 -15.06 19.60
C GLU A 87 -11.82 -15.71 18.39
N GLU A 88 -12.23 -15.34 17.19
CA GLU A 88 -11.66 -15.89 15.94
C GLU A 88 -10.21 -15.45 15.74
N ILE A 89 -9.89 -14.19 16.04
CA ILE A 89 -8.51 -13.71 16.00
C ILE A 89 -7.66 -14.44 17.04
N LYS A 90 -8.17 -14.60 18.26
CA LYS A 90 -7.47 -15.31 19.32
C LYS A 90 -7.19 -16.77 18.97
N LYS A 91 -8.18 -17.50 18.46
CA LYS A 91 -8.01 -18.88 17.98
C LYS A 91 -6.95 -18.97 16.89
N ALA A 92 -6.93 -18.01 15.98
CA ALA A 92 -5.95 -17.97 14.89
C ALA A 92 -4.52 -17.74 15.39
N VAL A 93 -4.34 -16.92 16.44
CA VAL A 93 -3.04 -16.65 17.08
C VAL A 93 -2.61 -17.84 17.94
N GLU A 94 -3.52 -18.48 18.65
CA GLU A 94 -3.24 -19.70 19.43
C GLU A 94 -2.73 -20.85 18.53
N SER A 95 -3.27 -20.95 17.33
CA SER A 95 -2.82 -21.92 16.34
C SER A 95 -1.44 -21.60 15.76
N ASN A 96 -1.08 -20.32 15.67
CA ASN A 96 0.21 -19.85 15.19
C ASN A 96 0.57 -18.49 15.80
N PRO A 97 1.41 -18.46 16.86
CA PRO A 97 1.78 -17.23 17.57
C PRO A 97 2.53 -16.19 16.72
N ASP A 98 3.14 -16.60 15.62
CA ASP A 98 3.88 -15.71 14.73
C ASP A 98 3.04 -15.23 13.54
N ARG A 99 1.75 -15.57 13.53
CA ARG A 99 0.84 -15.20 12.46
C ARG A 99 0.61 -13.69 12.44
N GLN A 100 0.83 -13.09 11.27
CA GLN A 100 0.54 -11.68 11.05
C GLN A 100 -0.93 -11.48 10.70
N LEU A 101 -1.51 -10.37 11.16
CA LEU A 101 -2.84 -9.94 10.77
C LEU A 101 -2.76 -8.93 9.64
N SER A 102 -3.55 -9.13 8.61
CA SER A 102 -3.72 -8.19 7.49
C SER A 102 -5.15 -7.68 7.48
N ILE A 103 -5.34 -6.40 7.71
CA ILE A 103 -6.64 -5.74 7.65
C ILE A 103 -6.83 -5.21 6.24
N ARG A 104 -7.88 -5.62 5.56
CA ARG A 104 -8.34 -5.03 4.31
C ARG A 104 -9.60 -4.23 4.57
N SER A 105 -9.56 -2.94 4.38
CA SER A 105 -10.74 -2.09 4.50
C SER A 105 -11.20 -1.62 3.13
N ASP A 106 -12.51 -1.55 2.94
CA ASP A 106 -13.09 -0.79 1.84
C ASP A 106 -12.82 0.70 2.06
N THR A 107 -12.70 1.48 0.98
CA THR A 107 -12.46 2.93 1.07
C THR A 107 -13.53 3.65 1.88
N ASP A 108 -14.77 3.20 1.74
CA ASP A 108 -15.92 3.76 2.45
C ASP A 108 -16.27 3.01 3.75
N ALA A 109 -15.41 2.11 4.21
CA ALA A 109 -15.65 1.39 5.45
C ALA A 109 -15.64 2.34 6.65
N PRO A 110 -16.55 2.19 7.63
CA PRO A 110 -16.55 3.02 8.82
C PRO A 110 -15.25 2.87 9.61
N PHE A 111 -14.54 3.97 9.82
CA PHE A 111 -13.25 3.96 10.51
C PHE A 111 -13.33 3.32 11.90
N GLY A 112 -14.44 3.53 12.61
CA GLY A 112 -14.67 2.92 13.93
C GLY A 112 -14.64 1.38 13.88
N LYS A 113 -15.04 0.76 12.78
CA LYS A 113 -14.98 -0.68 12.59
C LYS A 113 -13.55 -1.17 12.37
N ILE A 114 -12.73 -0.38 11.70
CA ILE A 114 -11.30 -0.67 11.53
C ILE A 114 -10.59 -0.65 12.88
N ILE A 115 -10.88 0.36 13.70
CA ILE A 115 -10.34 0.44 15.07
C ILE A 115 -10.72 -0.77 15.92
N LYS A 116 -11.95 -1.25 15.81
CA LYS A 116 -12.39 -2.47 16.52
C LYS A 116 -11.57 -3.71 16.13
N VAL A 117 -11.23 -3.86 14.86
CA VAL A 117 -10.35 -4.96 14.42
C VAL A 117 -8.95 -4.79 14.99
N MET A 118 -8.43 -3.58 15.06
CA MET A 118 -7.10 -3.31 15.65
C MET A 118 -7.08 -3.60 17.14
N ASP A 119 -8.13 -3.22 17.86
CA ASP A 119 -8.28 -3.51 19.29
C ASP A 119 -8.39 -5.02 19.54
N ALA A 120 -9.22 -5.71 18.77
CA ALA A 120 -9.34 -7.17 18.83
C ALA A 120 -8.01 -7.88 18.52
N ALA A 121 -7.25 -7.38 17.57
CA ALA A 121 -5.92 -7.89 17.24
C ALA A 121 -4.94 -7.71 18.41
N LYS A 122 -4.96 -6.56 19.05
CA LYS A 122 -4.12 -6.26 20.21
C LYS A 122 -4.48 -7.15 21.41
N LEU A 123 -5.77 -7.33 21.70
CA LEU A 123 -6.25 -8.21 22.76
C LEU A 123 -5.97 -9.68 22.46
N GLY A 124 -6.05 -10.09 21.19
CA GLY A 124 -5.70 -11.42 20.73
C GLY A 124 -4.20 -11.74 20.71
N GLY A 125 -3.33 -10.75 21.02
CA GLY A 125 -1.88 -10.95 21.10
C GLY A 125 -1.17 -11.05 19.77
N VAL A 126 -1.72 -10.46 18.71
CA VAL A 126 -1.10 -10.42 17.38
C VAL A 126 0.18 -9.59 17.40
N LYS A 127 1.29 -10.17 16.96
CA LYS A 127 2.61 -9.50 16.97
C LYS A 127 2.75 -8.41 15.91
N GLY A 128 2.03 -8.49 14.80
CA GLY A 128 2.12 -7.54 13.70
C GLY A 128 0.81 -7.38 12.95
N VAL A 129 0.37 -6.13 12.78
CA VAL A 129 -0.83 -5.77 12.03
C VAL A 129 -0.43 -4.93 10.84
N LYS A 130 -0.86 -5.34 9.64
CA LYS A 130 -0.73 -4.56 8.41
C LYS A 130 -2.13 -4.16 7.95
N ALA A 131 -2.32 -2.88 7.67
CA ALA A 131 -3.59 -2.38 7.16
C ALA A 131 -3.44 -1.95 5.69
N PHE A 132 -4.36 -2.38 4.85
CA PHE A 132 -4.44 -2.02 3.45
C PHE A 132 -5.85 -1.51 3.15
N THR A 133 -5.93 -0.36 2.50
CA THR A 133 -7.20 0.14 1.98
C THR A 133 -7.35 -0.32 0.54
N ARG A 134 -8.44 -0.98 0.23
CA ARG A 134 -8.81 -1.36 -1.13
C ARG A 134 -9.64 -0.22 -1.70
N GLU A 135 -9.13 0.39 -2.77
CA GLU A 135 -9.94 1.28 -3.57
C GLU A 135 -11.09 0.46 -4.17
N SER A 136 -12.33 0.84 -3.87
CA SER A 136 -13.47 0.19 -4.47
C SER A 136 -13.38 0.44 -5.98
N SER A 137 -13.17 -0.62 -6.71
CA SER A 137 -13.23 -0.59 -8.18
C SER A 137 -14.66 -0.22 -8.55
N GLY A 138 -14.89 1.09 -8.64
CA GLY A 138 -16.16 1.63 -9.11
C GLY A 138 -16.38 1.15 -10.55
N LYS A 139 -17.44 0.44 -10.72
CA LYS A 139 -18.00 0.12 -12.02
C LYS A 139 -18.93 1.26 -12.40
#